data_5868699c912ef6891536d9b1a01b51fb
#
_entry.id   5868699c912ef6891536d9b1a01b51fb
#
_cell.length_a   1.000
_cell.length_b   1.000
_cell.length_c   1.000
_cell.angle_alpha   90.00
_cell.angle_beta   90.00
_cell.angle_gamma   90.00
#
_symmetry.space_group_name_H-M   'P 1'
#
loop_
_entity.id
_entity.type
_entity.pdbx_description
1 polymer ?
#
loop_
_entity_poly.entity_id
_entity_poly.type
_entity_poly.pdbx_seq_one_letter_code
_entity_poly.pdbx_strand_id
1 'polypeptide(L)'
;MKQYLDLVREVLDRGTRKENRTGVDTISAFNINYSIDLNEGFPLLTTKEISWKNIVIENLWFLSGDLHIGLLKKHGCKFWDHWADEEGYVPSAYGNFWRKFPIHGSDEYNDQVKYVLN
;
A
#
# COMPACT_ATOMS: atom_id res chain seq x y z
N MET A 1 -6.29 -13.14 -13.42
CA MET A 1 -5.75 -11.74 -13.49
C MET A 1 -5.32 -11.35 -14.90
N LYS A 2 -6.20 -11.61 -15.89
CA LYS A 2 -5.94 -11.22 -17.30
C LYS A 2 -5.75 -9.70 -17.43
N GLN A 3 -6.60 -8.91 -16.75
CA GLN A 3 -6.55 -7.44 -16.77
C GLN A 3 -5.18 -6.89 -16.38
N TYR A 4 -4.54 -7.47 -15.36
CA TYR A 4 -3.18 -7.08 -14.95
C TYR A 4 -2.13 -7.40 -16.02
N LEU A 5 -2.22 -8.58 -16.65
CA LEU A 5 -1.29 -8.95 -17.71
C LEU A 5 -1.46 -8.08 -18.97
N ASP A 6 -2.68 -7.71 -19.29
CA ASP A 6 -2.98 -6.80 -20.40
C ASP A 6 -2.43 -5.39 -20.13
N LEU A 7 -2.58 -4.90 -18.88
CA LEU A 7 -1.95 -3.64 -18.43
C LEU A 7 -0.42 -3.69 -18.56
N VAL A 8 0.22 -4.77 -18.11
CA VAL A 8 1.69 -4.91 -18.24
C VAL A 8 2.12 -4.91 -19.70
N ARG A 9 1.39 -5.59 -20.60
CA ARG A 9 1.67 -5.56 -22.05
C ARG A 9 1.55 -4.14 -22.59
N GLU A 10 0.50 -3.44 -22.23
CA GLU A 10 0.30 -2.04 -22.66
C GLU A 10 1.43 -1.13 -22.21
N VAL A 11 1.94 -1.30 -20.96
CA VAL A 11 3.12 -0.55 -20.49
C VAL A 11 4.36 -0.89 -21.32
N LEU A 12 4.57 -2.16 -21.65
CA LEU A 12 5.72 -2.59 -22.45
C LEU A 12 5.65 -2.07 -23.90
N ASP A 13 4.46 -2.04 -24.48
CA ASP A 13 4.26 -1.67 -25.89
C ASP A 13 4.34 -0.16 -26.13
N ARG A 14 3.81 0.65 -25.22
CA ARG A 14 3.71 2.13 -25.38
C ARG A 14 4.47 2.94 -24.35
N GLY A 15 5.12 2.28 -23.41
CA GLY A 15 5.87 2.95 -22.35
C GLY A 15 7.20 3.52 -22.83
N THR A 16 7.64 4.57 -22.16
CA THR A 16 8.95 5.19 -22.39
C THR A 16 9.93 4.71 -21.32
N ARG A 17 11.11 4.28 -21.75
CA ARG A 17 12.21 3.92 -20.84
C ARG A 17 12.71 5.16 -20.12
N LYS A 18 12.90 5.06 -18.80
CA LYS A 18 13.43 6.11 -17.95
C LYS A 18 14.51 5.54 -17.04
N GLU A 19 15.63 6.24 -16.99
CA GLU A 19 16.65 6.00 -15.96
C GLU A 19 16.12 6.40 -14.58
N ASN A 20 16.59 5.73 -13.55
CA ASN A 20 16.28 6.09 -12.18
C ASN A 20 17.48 5.95 -11.25
N ARG A 21 17.33 6.47 -10.02
CA ARG A 21 18.40 6.49 -9.01
C ARG A 21 18.87 5.12 -8.51
N THR A 22 18.15 4.05 -8.81
CA THR A 22 18.48 2.69 -8.33
C THR A 22 19.40 1.95 -9.30
N GLY A 23 19.71 2.55 -10.45
CA GLY A 23 20.52 1.92 -11.51
C GLY A 23 19.77 0.84 -12.33
N VAL A 24 18.51 0.62 -12.04
CA VAL A 24 17.64 -0.27 -12.83
C VAL A 24 16.57 0.58 -13.49
N ASP A 25 16.64 0.70 -14.82
CA ASP A 25 15.69 1.51 -15.59
C ASP A 25 14.27 1.02 -15.45
N THR A 26 13.32 1.94 -15.64
CA THR A 26 11.90 1.66 -15.65
C THR A 26 11.30 1.93 -17.02
N ILE A 27 10.23 1.21 -17.36
CA ILE A 27 9.34 1.55 -18.48
C ILE A 27 8.06 2.11 -17.88
N SER A 28 7.66 3.31 -18.28
CA SER A 28 6.45 3.93 -17.76
C SER A 28 5.57 4.52 -18.86
N ALA A 29 4.29 4.39 -18.70
CA ALA A 29 3.28 5.00 -19.55
C ALA A 29 2.26 5.72 -18.66
N PHE A 30 1.68 6.80 -19.20
CA PHE A 30 0.64 7.55 -18.51
C PHE A 30 -0.74 7.08 -18.90
N ASN A 31 -1.70 7.26 -17.98
CA ASN A 31 -3.12 7.08 -18.22
C ASN A 31 -3.46 5.67 -18.71
N ILE A 32 -2.96 4.65 -18.02
CA ILE A 32 -3.38 3.28 -18.20
C ILE A 32 -4.40 2.94 -17.11
N ASN A 33 -5.56 2.48 -17.53
CA ASN A 33 -6.66 2.16 -16.63
C ASN A 33 -7.14 0.73 -16.87
N TYR A 34 -7.59 0.07 -15.82
CA TYR A 34 -8.28 -1.20 -15.90
C TYR A 34 -9.34 -1.26 -14.79
N SER A 35 -10.34 -2.08 -15.02
CA SER A 35 -11.42 -2.30 -14.06
C SER A 35 -11.40 -3.72 -13.56
N ILE A 36 -11.73 -3.90 -12.29
CA ILE A 36 -11.88 -5.20 -11.64
C ILE A 36 -13.32 -5.32 -11.15
N ASP A 37 -14.02 -6.35 -11.60
CA ASP A 37 -15.32 -6.71 -11.04
C ASP A 37 -15.10 -7.57 -9.79
N LEU A 38 -15.42 -7.01 -8.62
CA LEU A 38 -15.28 -7.72 -7.34
C LEU A 38 -16.29 -8.87 -7.17
N ASN A 39 -17.35 -8.94 -8.00
CA ASN A 39 -18.27 -10.07 -8.01
C ASN A 39 -17.61 -11.34 -8.60
N GLU A 40 -16.56 -11.17 -9.42
CA GLU A 40 -15.77 -12.28 -9.95
C GLU A 40 -14.75 -12.84 -8.95
N GLY A 41 -14.66 -12.25 -7.76
CA GLY A 41 -13.77 -12.65 -6.68
C GLY A 41 -12.71 -11.61 -6.33
N PHE A 42 -11.90 -11.94 -5.32
CA PHE A 42 -10.85 -11.06 -4.85
C PHE A 42 -9.70 -10.96 -5.87
N PRO A 43 -9.22 -9.74 -6.21
CA PRO A 43 -8.24 -9.51 -7.28
C PRO A 43 -6.80 -9.83 -6.85
N LEU A 44 -6.55 -11.01 -6.30
CA LEU A 44 -5.21 -11.43 -5.92
C LEU A 44 -4.36 -11.74 -7.15
N LEU A 45 -3.20 -11.12 -7.25
CA LEU A 45 -2.21 -11.44 -8.29
C LEU A 45 -1.67 -12.85 -8.08
N THR A 46 -1.64 -13.64 -9.18
CA THR A 46 -1.12 -15.01 -9.18
C THR A 46 0.11 -15.17 -10.08
N THR A 47 0.64 -14.05 -10.58
CA THR A 47 1.84 -14.04 -11.45
C THR A 47 3.15 -14.19 -10.67
N LYS A 48 3.10 -14.05 -9.37
CA LYS A 48 4.18 -14.36 -8.42
C LYS A 48 3.58 -14.85 -7.10
N GLU A 49 4.38 -15.48 -6.28
CA GLU A 49 3.98 -15.81 -4.92
C GLU A 49 3.78 -14.52 -4.09
N ILE A 50 2.61 -14.41 -3.48
CA ILE A 50 2.23 -13.28 -2.63
C ILE A 50 1.95 -13.78 -1.22
N SER A 51 2.61 -13.19 -0.23
CA SER A 51 2.33 -13.46 1.18
C SER A 51 1.00 -12.79 1.59
N TRP A 52 -0.10 -13.51 1.40
CA TRP A 52 -1.44 -13.05 1.81
C TRP A 52 -1.48 -12.66 3.30
N LYS A 53 -0.82 -13.46 4.15
CA LYS A 53 -0.71 -13.18 5.59
C LYS A 53 -0.14 -11.78 5.84
N ASN A 54 0.97 -11.43 5.19
CA ASN A 54 1.61 -10.13 5.41
C ASN A 54 0.74 -8.97 4.93
N ILE A 55 0.02 -9.13 3.80
CA ILE A 55 -0.92 -8.13 3.30
C ILE A 55 -2.01 -7.85 4.34
N VAL A 56 -2.62 -8.91 4.88
CA VAL A 56 -3.70 -8.76 5.87
C VAL A 56 -3.18 -8.10 7.16
N ILE A 57 -2.05 -8.57 7.69
CA ILE A 57 -1.47 -8.02 8.92
C ILE A 57 -1.07 -6.55 8.77
N GLU A 58 -0.47 -6.17 7.65
CA GLU A 58 -0.12 -4.78 7.35
C GLU A 58 -1.37 -3.89 7.28
N ASN A 59 -2.40 -4.32 6.57
CA ASN A 59 -3.66 -3.57 6.50
C ASN A 59 -4.35 -3.44 7.87
N LEU A 60 -4.36 -4.50 8.68
CA LEU A 60 -4.89 -4.43 10.05
C LEU A 60 -4.10 -3.45 10.92
N TRP A 61 -2.78 -3.40 10.76
CA TRP A 61 -1.94 -2.42 11.44
C TRP A 61 -2.27 -0.99 11.00
N PHE A 62 -2.42 -0.70 9.71
CA PHE A 62 -2.86 0.61 9.24
C PHE A 62 -4.25 1.00 9.77
N LEU A 63 -5.21 0.08 9.71
CA LEU A 63 -6.58 0.31 10.19
C LEU A 63 -6.63 0.55 11.70
N SER A 64 -5.71 -0.01 12.48
CA SER A 64 -5.64 0.23 13.93
C SER A 64 -5.17 1.65 14.26
N GLY A 65 -4.44 2.31 13.36
CA GLY A 65 -3.79 3.60 13.62
C GLY A 65 -2.58 3.50 14.55
N ASP A 66 -2.17 2.29 14.92
CA ASP A 66 -0.95 2.07 15.71
C ASP A 66 0.28 2.42 14.86
N LEU A 67 1.25 3.09 15.46
CA LEU A 67 2.50 3.47 14.81
C LEU A 67 3.65 2.54 15.15
N HIS A 68 3.47 1.67 16.15
CA HIS A 68 4.50 0.73 16.59
C HIS A 68 4.43 -0.57 15.80
N ILE A 69 5.58 -1.05 15.29
CA ILE A 69 5.65 -2.25 14.44
C ILE A 69 5.53 -3.59 15.19
N GLY A 70 5.15 -3.56 16.47
CA GLY A 70 5.03 -4.75 17.32
C GLY A 70 4.08 -5.80 16.78
N LEU A 71 2.94 -5.39 16.22
CA LEU A 71 1.99 -6.29 15.56
C LEU A 71 2.63 -6.97 14.35
N LEU A 72 3.34 -6.23 13.54
CA LEU A 72 4.04 -6.72 12.35
C LEU A 72 5.10 -7.75 12.73
N LYS A 73 5.96 -7.41 13.69
CA LYS A 73 7.01 -8.32 14.22
C LYS A 73 6.43 -9.60 14.80
N LYS A 74 5.37 -9.52 15.60
CA LYS A 74 4.67 -10.66 16.18
C LYS A 74 4.24 -11.68 15.12
N HIS A 75 3.89 -11.22 13.93
CA HIS A 75 3.44 -12.05 12.82
C HIS A 75 4.52 -12.34 11.76
N GLY A 76 5.77 -11.89 11.98
CA GLY A 76 6.91 -12.12 11.09
C GLY A 76 6.90 -11.23 9.84
N CYS A 77 6.10 -10.17 9.81
CA CYS A 77 6.12 -9.16 8.75
C CYS A 77 7.23 -8.15 9.02
N LYS A 78 8.23 -8.08 8.12
CA LYS A 78 9.44 -7.27 8.29
C LYS A 78 9.51 -6.07 7.34
N PHE A 79 8.46 -5.76 6.60
CA PHE A 79 8.49 -4.75 5.54
C PHE A 79 8.78 -3.35 6.06
N TRP A 80 8.45 -3.09 7.32
CA TRP A 80 8.57 -1.79 7.95
C TRP A 80 9.77 -1.64 8.90
N ASP A 81 10.59 -2.67 9.07
CA ASP A 81 11.73 -2.66 10.00
C ASP A 81 12.73 -1.53 9.69
N HIS A 82 12.96 -1.22 8.40
CA HIS A 82 13.85 -0.15 7.97
C HIS A 82 13.33 1.28 8.18
N TRP A 83 12.03 1.42 8.42
CA TRP A 83 11.36 2.70 8.60
C TRP A 83 11.10 3.03 10.06
N ALA A 84 11.27 2.04 10.94
CA ALA A 84 11.06 2.19 12.36
C ALA A 84 12.29 2.82 13.02
N ASP A 85 12.03 3.69 14.01
CA ASP A 85 13.05 4.19 14.92
C ASP A 85 13.57 3.08 15.88
N GLU A 86 14.46 3.46 16.80
CA GLU A 86 15.08 2.53 17.75
C GLU A 86 14.06 1.90 18.72
N GLU A 87 12.99 2.60 19.03
CA GLU A 87 11.88 2.13 19.85
C GLU A 87 10.85 1.31 19.07
N GLY A 88 10.90 1.29 17.74
CA GLY A 88 10.01 0.53 16.87
C GLY A 88 8.80 1.31 16.39
N TYR A 89 8.84 2.64 16.39
CA TYR A 89 7.77 3.50 15.87
C TYR A 89 8.05 3.95 14.44
N VAL A 90 6.98 4.09 13.66
CA VAL A 90 6.98 4.66 12.30
C VAL A 90 5.98 5.82 12.26
N PRO A 91 6.38 7.05 12.64
CA PRO A 91 5.48 8.20 12.70
C PRO A 91 4.81 8.56 11.37
N SER A 92 5.46 8.22 10.25
CA SER A 92 4.95 8.43 8.89
C SER A 92 4.06 7.29 8.37
N ALA A 93 3.75 6.29 9.20
CA ALA A 93 2.88 5.19 8.79
C ALA A 93 1.49 5.66 8.37
N TYR A 94 0.93 5.06 7.33
CA TYR A 94 -0.35 5.46 6.73
C TYR A 94 -1.51 5.44 7.73
N GLY A 95 -1.50 4.50 8.68
CA GLY A 95 -2.52 4.38 9.71
C GLY A 95 -2.69 5.64 10.56
N ASN A 96 -1.62 6.41 10.80
CA ASN A 96 -1.71 7.67 11.49
C ASN A 96 -2.64 8.64 10.74
N PHE A 97 -2.40 8.83 9.44
CA PHE A 97 -3.23 9.72 8.61
C PHE A 97 -4.64 9.18 8.39
N TRP A 98 -4.81 7.88 8.33
CA TRP A 98 -6.14 7.27 8.17
C TRP A 98 -7.03 7.50 9.40
N ARG A 99 -6.44 7.44 10.59
CA ARG A 99 -7.17 7.52 11.86
C ARG A 99 -7.10 8.89 12.53
N LYS A 100 -6.09 9.70 12.21
CA LYS A 100 -5.82 11.00 12.83
C LYS A 100 -5.36 12.02 11.78
N PHE A 101 -6.17 12.25 10.75
CA PHE A 101 -5.84 13.27 9.76
C PHE A 101 -6.06 14.67 10.37
N PRO A 102 -5.04 15.55 10.43
CA PRO A 102 -5.16 16.84 11.08
C PRO A 102 -6.16 17.76 10.35
N ILE A 103 -6.98 18.47 11.12
CA ILE A 103 -7.89 19.49 10.59
C ILE A 103 -7.18 20.85 10.66
N HIS A 104 -7.04 21.50 9.50
CA HIS A 104 -6.34 22.77 9.41
C HIS A 104 -6.98 23.84 10.32
N GLY A 105 -6.14 24.52 11.15
CA GLY A 105 -6.60 25.56 12.07
C GLY A 105 -7.28 25.06 13.35
N SER A 106 -7.15 23.78 13.68
CA SER A 106 -7.72 23.14 14.86
C SER A 106 -6.75 22.12 15.45
N ASP A 107 -6.90 21.81 16.73
CA ASP A 107 -6.21 20.68 17.39
C ASP A 107 -6.97 19.35 17.24
N GLU A 108 -8.05 19.36 16.46
CA GLU A 108 -8.87 18.19 16.20
C GLU A 108 -8.34 17.36 15.02
N TYR A 109 -8.77 16.11 14.97
CA TYR A 109 -8.42 15.16 13.92
C TYR A 109 -9.65 14.55 13.29
N ASN A 110 -9.56 14.31 11.98
CA ASN A 110 -10.56 13.54 11.24
C ASN A 110 -10.15 12.06 11.17
N ASP A 111 -11.02 11.17 11.63
CA ASP A 111 -10.89 9.73 11.45
C ASP A 111 -11.53 9.35 10.10
N GLN A 112 -10.69 9.28 9.06
CA GLN A 112 -11.15 9.00 7.69
C GLN A 112 -11.74 7.59 7.55
N VAL A 113 -11.23 6.60 8.30
CA VAL A 113 -11.78 5.23 8.30
C VAL A 113 -13.20 5.23 8.86
N LYS A 114 -13.41 5.91 9.98
CA LYS A 114 -14.75 6.05 10.58
C LYS A 114 -15.71 6.77 9.64
N TYR A 115 -15.23 7.80 8.94
CA TYR A 115 -16.05 8.55 7.98
C TYR A 115 -16.52 7.71 6.80
N VAL A 116 -15.67 6.80 6.30
CA VAL A 116 -16.03 5.93 5.16
C VAL A 116 -16.98 4.81 5.58
N LEU A 117 -16.94 4.35 6.83
CA LEU A 117 -17.76 3.25 7.33
C LEU A 117 -19.16 3.68 7.83
N ASN A 118 -19.43 4.96 8.00
CA ASN A 118 -20.72 5.53 8.38
C ASN A 118 -21.50 6.03 7.16
#